data_efa73065d65954e333ab987d9d3ec527
#
_entry.id   efa73065d65954e333ab987d9d3ec527
#
_cell.length_a   1.000
_cell.length_b   1.000
_cell.length_c   1.000
_cell.angle_alpha   90.00
_cell.angle_beta   90.00
_cell.angle_gamma   90.00
#
_symmetry.space_group_name_H-M   'P 1'
#
loop_
_entity.id
_entity.type
_entity.pdbx_description
1 polymer ?
#
loop_
_entity_poly.entity_id
_entity_poly.type
_entity_poly.pdbx_seq_one_letter_code
_entity_poly.pdbx_strand_id
1 'polypeptide(L)'
;MPPQQTQSRKGVGTDGPASWTDVCLRPVDVLYLPCGQVHSARTHSEPSVHLTVGLHAPTVLTLVTSALHALSLRDPRVHDRLPPRHLDDAQVRARLGEAVRDAVRALDDDAVIADGLGAMGEVLVRRGRCPPVGSVRDTVGVDGYTLVRKHQPLHARVTRAGDGVVLQFAQLSVSAGSDHEAAMLFLAGRAEPFRVAELPGLSAAQQIGLAQTLILNGFLARLSDN
;
A
#
# COMPACT_ATOMS: atom_id res chain seq x y z
N MET A 1 19.03 3.29 -11.80
CA MET A 1 18.65 3.71 -10.44
C MET A 1 19.11 5.14 -10.24
N PRO A 2 18.21 6.13 -10.03
CA PRO A 2 18.65 7.47 -9.69
C PRO A 2 19.22 7.47 -8.25
N PRO A 3 20.23 8.28 -7.95
CA PRO A 3 20.79 8.35 -6.61
C PRO A 3 19.73 8.89 -5.66
N GLN A 4 19.53 8.21 -4.54
CA GLN A 4 18.73 8.71 -3.44
C GLN A 4 19.37 10.00 -2.93
N GLN A 5 18.72 11.11 -3.20
CA GLN A 5 19.05 12.36 -2.53
C GLN A 5 18.72 12.19 -1.04
N THR A 6 19.75 12.01 -0.26
CA THR A 6 19.67 12.14 1.19
C THR A 6 19.32 13.59 1.47
N GLN A 7 18.03 13.90 1.65
CA GLN A 7 17.65 15.19 2.21
C GLN A 7 18.10 15.18 3.66
N SER A 8 19.27 15.77 3.89
CA SER A 8 19.68 16.19 5.22
C SER A 8 18.67 17.23 5.68
N ARG A 9 17.64 16.83 6.45
CA ARG A 9 16.88 17.75 7.25
C ARG A 9 17.88 18.33 8.25
N LYS A 10 18.24 19.61 8.09
CA LYS A 10 18.86 20.39 9.15
C LYS A 10 17.97 20.21 10.38
N GLY A 11 18.52 19.57 11.40
CA GLY A 11 17.82 19.36 12.66
C GLY A 11 17.35 20.69 13.21
N VAL A 12 16.12 20.70 13.69
CA VAL A 12 15.68 21.70 14.65
C VAL A 12 16.69 21.66 15.78
N GLY A 13 17.35 22.80 16.06
CA GLY A 13 18.42 22.89 17.03
C GLY A 13 17.95 22.34 18.37
N THR A 14 18.62 21.33 18.83
CA THR A 14 18.58 20.91 20.23
C THR A 14 19.76 21.58 20.90
N ASP A 15 19.55 22.75 21.44
CA ASP A 15 20.45 23.35 22.41
C ASP A 15 20.34 22.58 23.72
N GLY A 16 21.10 21.49 23.79
CA GLY A 16 21.29 20.69 25.00
C GLY A 16 22.42 19.71 24.80
N PRO A 17 23.20 19.34 25.84
CA PRO A 17 24.21 18.30 25.68
C PRO A 17 23.49 17.01 25.20
N ALA A 18 23.87 16.51 24.04
CA ALA A 18 23.34 15.27 23.53
C ALA A 18 23.66 14.13 24.50
N SER A 19 22.68 13.74 25.32
CA SER A 19 22.82 12.57 26.17
C SER A 19 22.82 11.33 25.28
N TRP A 20 23.95 10.67 25.17
CA TRP A 20 24.06 9.39 24.47
C TRP A 20 23.64 8.27 25.42
N THR A 21 22.85 7.37 24.90
CA THR A 21 22.47 6.12 25.58
C THR A 21 23.17 4.96 24.87
N ASP A 22 24.06 4.28 25.60
CA ASP A 22 24.68 3.06 25.11
C ASP A 22 23.76 1.87 25.43
N VAL A 23 23.45 1.11 24.38
CA VAL A 23 22.64 -0.12 24.48
C VAL A 23 23.43 -1.28 23.92
N CYS A 24 23.62 -2.34 24.72
CA CYS A 24 24.26 -3.55 24.28
C CYS A 24 23.17 -4.55 23.83
N LEU A 25 23.19 -4.91 22.55
CA LEU A 25 22.25 -5.90 21.96
C LEU A 25 22.88 -7.28 21.92
N ARG A 26 22.10 -8.28 22.27
CA ARG A 26 22.44 -9.73 22.19
C ARG A 26 21.75 -10.35 20.98
N PRO A 27 22.14 -11.56 20.59
CA PRO A 27 21.41 -12.31 19.57
C PRO A 27 19.91 -12.38 19.88
N VAL A 28 19.06 -12.15 18.89
CA VAL A 28 17.59 -12.06 18.91
C VAL A 28 16.99 -10.82 19.59
N ASP A 29 17.79 -9.90 20.11
CA ASP A 29 17.27 -8.62 20.57
C ASP A 29 16.77 -7.76 19.40
N VAL A 30 15.76 -6.96 19.66
CA VAL A 30 15.19 -6.01 18.70
C VAL A 30 15.27 -4.60 19.29
N LEU A 31 15.82 -3.67 18.50
CA LEU A 31 15.88 -2.25 18.86
C LEU A 31 14.95 -1.47 17.93
N TYR A 32 14.02 -0.74 18.49
CA TYR A 32 13.22 0.24 17.76
C TYR A 32 13.85 1.62 17.87
N LEU A 33 14.12 2.23 16.71
CA LEU A 33 14.64 3.60 16.63
C LEU A 33 13.59 4.50 15.95
N PRO A 34 13.11 5.55 16.63
CA PRO A 34 12.23 6.53 16.02
C PRO A 34 12.88 7.21 14.82
N CYS A 35 12.06 7.64 13.86
CA CYS A 35 12.52 8.40 12.71
C CYS A 35 13.27 9.67 13.14
N GLY A 36 14.47 9.87 12.60
CA GLY A 36 15.31 11.03 12.92
C GLY A 36 16.23 10.86 14.14
N GLN A 37 16.13 9.74 14.86
CA GLN A 37 17.05 9.44 15.96
C GLN A 37 18.46 9.15 15.41
N VAL A 38 19.42 10.00 15.77
CA VAL A 38 20.82 9.79 15.40
C VAL A 38 21.36 8.60 16.19
N HIS A 39 21.95 7.65 15.50
CA HIS A 39 22.49 6.44 16.11
C HIS A 39 23.74 5.95 15.39
N SER A 40 24.55 5.21 16.10
CA SER A 40 25.69 4.47 15.56
C SER A 40 25.75 3.08 16.17
N ALA A 41 26.26 2.13 15.44
CA ALA A 41 26.47 0.77 15.92
C ALA A 41 27.95 0.40 15.80
N ARG A 42 28.45 -0.34 16.79
CA ARG A 42 29.81 -0.88 16.78
C ARG A 42 29.83 -2.28 17.38
N THR A 43 30.73 -3.12 16.91
CA THR A 43 31.03 -4.41 17.53
C THR A 43 32.22 -4.26 18.47
N HIS A 44 32.28 -5.09 19.50
CA HIS A 44 33.42 -5.07 20.43
C HIS A 44 34.52 -6.04 19.99
N SER A 45 34.33 -7.33 20.23
CA SER A 45 35.38 -8.36 20.05
C SER A 45 35.08 -9.31 18.92
N GLU A 46 33.83 -9.47 18.51
CA GLU A 46 33.42 -10.44 17.51
C GLU A 46 32.60 -9.76 16.41
N PRO A 47 32.64 -10.28 15.17
CA PRO A 47 31.76 -9.84 14.11
C PRO A 47 30.29 -10.05 14.47
N SER A 48 29.43 -9.07 14.15
CA SER A 48 27.99 -9.20 14.32
C SER A 48 27.25 -8.93 13.02
N VAL A 49 26.10 -9.57 12.86
CA VAL A 49 25.18 -9.34 11.76
C VAL A 49 23.87 -8.84 12.32
N HIS A 50 23.32 -7.79 11.74
CA HIS A 50 22.00 -7.28 12.10
C HIS A 50 21.15 -7.07 10.84
N LEU A 51 19.83 -7.19 11.01
CA LEU A 51 18.84 -6.88 10.00
C LEU A 51 18.18 -5.54 10.35
N THR A 52 18.24 -4.58 9.42
CA THR A 52 17.52 -3.32 9.58
C THR A 52 16.22 -3.37 8.77
N VAL A 53 15.09 -3.12 9.46
CA VAL A 53 13.77 -3.04 8.84
C VAL A 53 13.29 -1.59 8.90
N GLY A 54 13.19 -0.93 7.76
CA GLY A 54 12.65 0.43 7.66
C GLY A 54 11.13 0.41 7.53
N LEU A 55 10.45 1.08 8.48
CA LEU A 55 9.00 1.28 8.40
C LEU A 55 8.71 2.65 7.78
N HIS A 56 8.19 2.66 6.57
CA HIS A 56 7.85 3.88 5.83
C HIS A 56 6.32 4.07 5.82
N ALA A 57 5.81 4.82 6.78
CA ALA A 57 4.40 5.21 6.79
C ALA A 57 4.14 6.26 5.69
N PRO A 58 3.01 6.19 4.97
CA PRO A 58 2.56 7.26 4.10
C PRO A 58 2.39 8.57 4.89
N THR A 59 2.71 9.68 4.26
CA THR A 59 2.59 11.01 4.85
C THR A 59 1.53 11.83 4.14
N VAL A 60 1.12 12.97 4.71
CA VAL A 60 0.28 13.95 4.01
C VAL A 60 0.90 14.39 2.69
N LEU A 61 2.23 14.53 2.63
CA LEU A 61 2.93 14.83 1.37
C LEU A 61 2.73 13.71 0.34
N THR A 62 2.74 12.45 0.77
CA THR A 62 2.45 11.31 -0.12
C THR A 62 1.03 11.40 -0.67
N LEU A 63 0.06 11.76 0.16
CA LEU A 63 -1.33 11.94 -0.29
C LEU A 63 -1.46 13.09 -1.28
N VAL A 64 -0.92 14.26 -0.96
CA VAL A 64 -0.97 15.45 -1.84
C VAL A 64 -0.32 15.17 -3.19
N THR A 65 0.83 14.50 -3.22
CA THR A 65 1.48 14.14 -4.48
C THR A 65 0.68 13.10 -5.27
N SER A 66 0.03 12.17 -4.61
CA SER A 66 -0.83 11.18 -5.27
C SER A 66 -2.11 11.81 -5.81
N ALA A 67 -2.71 12.75 -5.07
CA ALA A 67 -3.88 13.52 -5.53
C ALA A 67 -3.53 14.42 -6.72
N LEU A 68 -2.38 15.09 -6.68
CA LEU A 68 -1.88 15.86 -7.81
C LEU A 68 -1.62 14.99 -9.05
N HIS A 69 -1.08 13.79 -8.86
CA HIS A 69 -0.93 12.84 -9.95
C HIS A 69 -2.29 12.38 -10.51
N ALA A 70 -3.26 12.08 -9.66
CA ALA A 70 -4.61 11.73 -10.10
C ALA A 70 -5.28 12.89 -10.85
N LEU A 71 -5.12 14.12 -10.37
CA LEU A 71 -5.58 15.33 -11.06
C LEU A 71 -4.95 15.47 -12.45
N SER A 72 -3.65 15.20 -12.59
CA SER A 72 -2.95 15.31 -13.86
C SER A 72 -3.46 14.34 -14.94
N LEU A 73 -4.09 13.25 -14.54
CA LEU A 73 -4.73 12.32 -15.49
C LEU A 73 -6.07 12.84 -16.01
N ARG A 74 -6.69 13.82 -15.33
CA ARG A 74 -7.98 14.44 -15.69
C ARG A 74 -7.82 15.80 -16.32
N ASP A 75 -6.83 16.57 -15.89
CA ASP A 75 -6.56 17.94 -16.34
C ASP A 75 -5.22 18.01 -17.09
N PRO A 76 -5.25 18.03 -18.43
CA PRO A 76 -4.03 18.10 -19.24
C PRO A 76 -3.20 19.35 -19.00
N ARG A 77 -3.78 20.47 -18.47
CA ARG A 77 -3.06 21.71 -18.19
C ARG A 77 -1.94 21.51 -17.17
N VAL A 78 -2.06 20.51 -16.30
CA VAL A 78 -1.00 20.15 -15.33
C VAL A 78 0.29 19.66 -16.03
N HIS A 79 0.18 19.21 -17.28
CA HIS A 79 1.31 18.76 -18.10
C HIS A 79 1.86 19.84 -19.05
N ASP A 80 1.33 21.05 -19.01
CA ASP A 80 1.81 22.14 -19.86
C ASP A 80 3.28 22.43 -19.57
N ARG A 81 4.02 22.68 -20.64
CA ARG A 81 5.44 23.01 -20.53
C ARG A 81 5.59 24.40 -19.91
N LEU A 82 6.54 24.51 -18.98
CA LEU A 82 6.89 25.81 -18.45
C LEU A 82 7.46 26.71 -19.57
N PRO A 83 7.05 27.97 -19.63
CA PRO A 83 7.55 28.91 -20.65
C PRO A 83 9.04 29.18 -20.44
N PRO A 84 9.77 29.61 -21.49
CA PRO A 84 11.15 30.07 -21.37
C PRO A 84 11.26 31.15 -20.28
N ARG A 85 12.44 31.24 -19.65
CA ARG A 85 12.74 32.24 -18.59
C ARG A 85 11.85 32.13 -17.33
N HIS A 86 11.29 30.94 -17.06
CA HIS A 86 10.44 30.70 -15.87
C HIS A 86 11.19 30.89 -14.54
N LEU A 87 12.52 30.88 -14.54
CA LEU A 87 13.33 31.07 -13.33
C LEU A 87 13.66 32.54 -13.03
N ASP A 88 13.79 33.37 -14.05
CA ASP A 88 14.34 34.74 -13.94
C ASP A 88 13.37 35.87 -14.35
N ASP A 89 12.35 35.60 -15.15
CA ASP A 89 11.36 36.59 -15.56
C ASP A 89 10.22 36.74 -14.51
N ALA A 90 10.10 37.93 -13.95
CA ALA A 90 9.13 38.22 -12.90
C ALA A 90 7.67 38.06 -13.36
N GLN A 91 7.35 38.40 -14.62
CA GLN A 91 5.97 38.29 -15.15
C GLN A 91 5.65 36.82 -15.42
N VAL A 92 6.62 36.04 -15.92
CA VAL A 92 6.45 34.63 -16.11
C VAL A 92 6.23 33.93 -14.77
N ARG A 93 7.01 34.26 -13.74
CA ARG A 93 6.83 33.73 -12.38
C ARG A 93 5.48 34.04 -11.77
N ALA A 94 4.96 35.27 -11.99
CA ALA A 94 3.63 35.62 -11.50
C ALA A 94 2.54 34.72 -12.10
N ARG A 95 2.55 34.53 -13.44
CA ARG A 95 1.61 33.62 -14.12
C ARG A 95 1.76 32.15 -13.64
N LEU A 96 2.95 31.68 -13.43
CA LEU A 96 3.17 30.33 -12.86
C LEU A 96 2.63 30.22 -11.43
N GLY A 97 2.74 31.30 -10.64
CA GLY A 97 2.11 31.36 -9.31
C GLY A 97 0.59 31.23 -9.36
N GLU A 98 -0.05 31.76 -10.40
CA GLU A 98 -1.50 31.58 -10.63
C GLU A 98 -1.82 30.12 -10.98
N ALA A 99 -1.07 29.52 -11.90
CA ALA A 99 -1.25 28.13 -12.28
C ALA A 99 -1.09 27.16 -11.08
N VAL A 100 -0.11 27.42 -10.20
CA VAL A 100 0.06 26.66 -8.95
C VAL A 100 -1.14 26.83 -8.03
N ARG A 101 -1.65 28.06 -7.86
CA ARG A 101 -2.83 28.30 -7.02
C ARG A 101 -4.07 27.61 -7.57
N ASP A 102 -4.23 27.57 -8.90
CA ASP A 102 -5.36 26.87 -9.53
C ASP A 102 -5.26 25.36 -9.33
N ALA A 103 -4.07 24.78 -9.46
CA ALA A 103 -3.86 23.37 -9.15
C ALA A 103 -4.14 23.06 -7.66
N VAL A 104 -3.72 23.94 -6.74
CA VAL A 104 -4.00 23.77 -5.30
C VAL A 104 -5.50 23.85 -5.02
N ARG A 105 -6.25 24.78 -5.66
CA ARG A 105 -7.71 24.83 -5.52
C ARG A 105 -8.39 23.58 -6.05
N ALA A 106 -7.89 23.02 -7.16
CA ALA A 106 -8.42 21.78 -7.70
C ALA A 106 -8.16 20.56 -6.78
N LEU A 107 -7.18 20.62 -5.89
CA LEU A 107 -6.95 19.60 -4.87
C LEU A 107 -7.95 19.66 -3.70
N ASP A 108 -8.72 20.73 -3.56
CA ASP A 108 -9.79 20.89 -2.54
C ASP A 108 -11.08 20.14 -2.94
N ASP A 109 -11.07 19.38 -4.02
CA ASP A 109 -12.17 18.54 -4.47
C ASP A 109 -12.07 17.14 -3.81
N ASP A 110 -13.11 16.75 -3.09
CA ASP A 110 -13.22 15.44 -2.43
C ASP A 110 -13.00 14.27 -3.42
N ALA A 111 -13.42 14.41 -4.66
CA ALA A 111 -13.21 13.40 -5.68
C ALA A 111 -11.72 13.24 -6.04
N VAL A 112 -10.98 14.34 -6.11
CA VAL A 112 -9.53 14.32 -6.36
C VAL A 112 -8.78 13.72 -5.18
N ILE A 113 -9.20 14.04 -3.95
CA ILE A 113 -8.64 13.45 -2.73
C ILE A 113 -8.91 11.93 -2.71
N ALA A 114 -10.14 11.50 -3.02
CA ALA A 114 -10.50 10.10 -3.09
C ALA A 114 -9.67 9.33 -4.14
N ASP A 115 -9.44 9.92 -5.30
CA ASP A 115 -8.58 9.34 -6.33
C ASP A 115 -7.11 9.25 -5.86
N GLY A 116 -6.62 10.26 -5.17
CA GLY A 116 -5.28 10.26 -4.57
C GLY A 116 -5.13 9.12 -3.55
N LEU A 117 -6.09 8.94 -2.67
CA LEU A 117 -6.17 7.80 -1.74
C LEU A 117 -6.26 6.47 -2.51
N GLY A 118 -7.03 6.45 -3.59
CA GLY A 118 -7.12 5.32 -4.48
C GLY A 118 -5.77 4.91 -5.08
N ALA A 119 -5.04 5.87 -5.63
CA ALA A 119 -3.70 5.64 -6.20
C ALA A 119 -2.69 5.18 -5.16
N MET A 120 -2.72 5.75 -3.95
CA MET A 120 -1.90 5.27 -2.83
C MET A 120 -2.23 3.84 -2.44
N GLY A 121 -3.52 3.50 -2.35
CA GLY A 121 -3.97 2.14 -2.06
C GLY A 121 -3.48 1.13 -3.09
N GLU A 122 -3.51 1.48 -4.37
CA GLU A 122 -2.98 0.63 -5.45
C GLU A 122 -1.48 0.38 -5.30
N VAL A 123 -0.70 1.41 -4.99
CA VAL A 123 0.76 1.28 -4.76
C VAL A 123 1.04 0.38 -3.57
N LEU A 124 0.27 0.50 -2.48
CA LEU A 124 0.41 -0.36 -1.29
C LEU A 124 0.09 -1.82 -1.60
N VAL A 125 -1.00 -2.05 -2.33
CA VAL A 125 -1.40 -3.40 -2.73
C VAL A 125 -0.34 -4.05 -3.61
N ARG A 126 0.16 -3.33 -4.63
CA ARG A 126 1.19 -3.84 -5.55
C ARG A 126 2.54 -4.12 -4.88
N ARG A 127 2.87 -3.42 -3.80
CA ARG A 127 4.09 -3.66 -3.00
C ARG A 127 3.95 -4.84 -2.04
N GLY A 128 2.74 -5.37 -1.87
CA GLY A 128 2.49 -6.55 -1.07
C GLY A 128 3.32 -7.74 -1.57
N ARG A 129 3.78 -8.56 -0.62
CA ARG A 129 4.47 -9.81 -0.96
C ARG A 129 3.50 -10.73 -1.68
N CYS A 130 3.93 -11.28 -2.82
CA CYS A 130 3.14 -12.28 -3.53
C CYS A 130 2.97 -13.52 -2.63
N PRO A 131 1.74 -13.93 -2.35
CA PRO A 131 1.51 -15.13 -1.54
C PRO A 131 1.98 -16.37 -2.32
N PRO A 132 2.28 -17.49 -1.62
CA PRO A 132 2.55 -18.74 -2.30
C PRO A 132 1.33 -19.15 -3.12
N VAL A 133 1.55 -19.50 -4.37
CA VAL A 133 0.49 -19.99 -5.26
C VAL A 133 0.00 -21.34 -4.73
N GLY A 134 -1.31 -21.49 -4.60
CA GLY A 134 -1.93 -22.76 -4.23
C GLY A 134 -1.82 -23.80 -5.34
N SER A 135 -1.95 -25.05 -5.00
CA SER A 135 -2.00 -26.14 -5.97
C SER A 135 -3.45 -26.54 -6.27
N VAL A 136 -3.67 -27.18 -7.40
CA VAL A 136 -4.99 -27.75 -7.74
C VAL A 136 -5.46 -28.75 -6.66
N ARG A 137 -4.53 -29.41 -5.97
CA ARG A 137 -4.87 -30.34 -4.87
C ARG A 137 -5.51 -29.62 -3.69
N ASP A 138 -5.15 -28.36 -3.44
CA ASP A 138 -5.70 -27.56 -2.33
C ASP A 138 -7.17 -27.17 -2.57
N THR A 139 -7.63 -27.24 -3.83
CA THR A 139 -9.02 -26.95 -4.21
C THR A 139 -9.93 -28.19 -4.27
N VAL A 140 -9.35 -29.39 -4.21
CA VAL A 140 -10.12 -30.64 -4.21
C VAL A 140 -10.92 -30.78 -2.93
N GLY A 141 -12.23 -31.04 -3.05
CA GLY A 141 -13.13 -31.23 -1.91
C GLY A 141 -13.42 -29.93 -1.13
N VAL A 142 -13.19 -28.75 -1.72
CA VAL A 142 -13.66 -27.49 -1.16
C VAL A 142 -15.17 -27.44 -1.28
N ASP A 143 -15.84 -27.20 -0.14
CA ASP A 143 -17.28 -27.09 0.00
C ASP A 143 -17.64 -25.90 0.91
N GLY A 144 -18.94 -25.72 1.21
CA GLY A 144 -19.40 -24.62 2.07
C GLY A 144 -18.88 -24.70 3.51
N TYR A 145 -18.51 -25.88 4.02
CA TYR A 145 -18.00 -26.07 5.37
C TYR A 145 -16.49 -25.91 5.47
N THR A 146 -15.80 -25.88 4.35
CA THR A 146 -14.34 -25.74 4.30
C THR A 146 -13.94 -24.44 4.99
N LEU A 147 -13.04 -24.58 5.99
CA LEU A 147 -12.48 -23.43 6.71
C LEU A 147 -11.30 -22.87 5.94
N VAL A 148 -11.34 -21.56 5.69
CA VAL A 148 -10.30 -20.84 4.95
C VAL A 148 -9.87 -19.59 5.70
N ARG A 149 -8.67 -19.10 5.42
CA ARG A 149 -8.15 -17.85 5.98
C ARG A 149 -7.40 -17.08 4.90
N LYS A 150 -7.56 -15.76 4.90
CA LYS A 150 -6.74 -14.87 4.07
C LYS A 150 -5.27 -14.99 4.49
N HIS A 151 -4.37 -15.11 3.52
CA HIS A 151 -2.92 -15.07 3.78
C HIS A 151 -2.53 -13.76 4.47
N GLN A 152 -1.68 -13.83 5.49
CA GLN A 152 -1.22 -12.67 6.24
C GLN A 152 0.29 -12.47 6.08
N PRO A 153 0.78 -11.24 6.03
CA PRO A 153 0.04 -9.98 5.87
C PRO A 153 -0.25 -9.73 4.38
N LEU A 154 -1.51 -9.64 4.02
CA LEU A 154 -1.92 -9.38 2.65
C LEU A 154 -2.95 -8.24 2.60
N HIS A 155 -2.54 -7.11 2.04
CA HIS A 155 -3.46 -6.02 1.73
C HIS A 155 -4.23 -6.36 0.46
N ALA A 156 -5.52 -6.08 0.46
CA ALA A 156 -6.38 -6.26 -0.68
C ALA A 156 -7.26 -5.04 -0.88
N ARG A 157 -7.61 -4.78 -2.13
CA ARG A 157 -8.48 -3.68 -2.54
C ARG A 157 -9.54 -4.21 -3.48
N VAL A 158 -10.77 -3.74 -3.31
CA VAL A 158 -11.87 -3.99 -4.23
C VAL A 158 -12.15 -2.72 -5.02
N THR A 159 -12.22 -2.85 -6.35
CA THR A 159 -12.56 -1.75 -7.25
C THR A 159 -13.63 -2.20 -8.22
N ARG A 160 -14.51 -1.28 -8.63
CA ARG A 160 -15.43 -1.52 -9.73
C ARG A 160 -14.70 -1.30 -11.05
N ALA A 161 -14.94 -2.17 -12.02
CA ALA A 161 -14.38 -2.10 -13.36
C ALA A 161 -15.48 -2.47 -14.37
N GLY A 162 -16.02 -1.48 -15.09
CA GLY A 162 -17.18 -1.66 -15.93
C GLY A 162 -18.40 -2.09 -15.12
N ASP A 163 -19.01 -3.21 -15.52
CA ASP A 163 -20.16 -3.87 -14.86
C ASP A 163 -19.75 -4.92 -13.82
N GLY A 164 -18.45 -5.06 -13.55
CA GLY A 164 -17.92 -6.04 -12.61
C GLY A 164 -17.11 -5.44 -11.48
N VAL A 165 -16.53 -6.33 -10.68
CA VAL A 165 -15.65 -5.99 -9.55
C VAL A 165 -14.32 -6.72 -9.68
N VAL A 166 -13.27 -6.10 -9.16
CA VAL A 166 -11.90 -6.62 -9.16
C VAL A 166 -11.36 -6.59 -7.75
N LEU A 167 -10.94 -7.76 -7.26
CA LEU A 167 -10.16 -7.91 -6.04
C LEU A 167 -8.68 -7.90 -6.43
N GLN A 168 -7.97 -6.87 -5.99
CA GLN A 168 -6.52 -6.71 -6.21
C GLN A 168 -5.76 -7.05 -4.93
N PHE A 169 -4.69 -7.83 -5.06
CA PHE A 169 -3.79 -8.17 -3.95
C PHE A 169 -2.40 -8.50 -4.49
N ALA A 170 -1.38 -8.00 -3.84
CA ALA A 170 0.00 -8.06 -4.33
C ALA A 170 0.07 -7.61 -5.81
N GLN A 171 0.55 -8.45 -6.71
CA GLN A 171 0.60 -8.18 -8.16
C GLN A 171 -0.50 -8.92 -8.94
N LEU A 172 -1.47 -9.47 -8.23
CA LEU A 172 -2.55 -10.29 -8.79
C LEU A 172 -3.88 -9.55 -8.71
N SER A 173 -4.79 -9.93 -9.62
CA SER A 173 -6.17 -9.47 -9.60
C SER A 173 -7.12 -10.60 -9.99
N VAL A 174 -8.26 -10.66 -9.30
CA VAL A 174 -9.35 -11.58 -9.60
C VAL A 174 -10.58 -10.74 -9.95
N SER A 175 -11.09 -10.91 -11.15
CA SER A 175 -12.28 -10.21 -11.67
C SER A 175 -13.50 -11.11 -11.60
N ALA A 176 -14.67 -10.54 -11.27
CA ALA A 176 -15.94 -11.23 -11.27
C ALA A 176 -17.09 -10.25 -11.58
N GLY A 177 -18.29 -10.74 -11.76
CA GLY A 177 -19.51 -9.93 -11.93
C GLY A 177 -19.82 -9.09 -10.68
N SER A 178 -20.67 -8.09 -10.84
CA SER A 178 -21.08 -7.19 -9.75
C SER A 178 -21.77 -7.88 -8.56
N ASP A 179 -22.36 -9.05 -8.80
CA ASP A 179 -22.94 -9.90 -7.77
C ASP A 179 -21.92 -10.40 -6.73
N HIS A 180 -20.62 -10.39 -7.07
CA HIS A 180 -19.53 -10.79 -6.17
C HIS A 180 -19.01 -9.63 -5.29
N GLU A 181 -19.51 -8.41 -5.44
CA GLU A 181 -18.98 -7.23 -4.73
C GLU A 181 -18.99 -7.41 -3.21
N ALA A 182 -20.13 -7.85 -2.66
CA ALA A 182 -20.26 -8.05 -1.21
C ALA A 182 -19.26 -9.09 -0.68
N ALA A 183 -19.08 -10.19 -1.39
CA ALA A 183 -18.11 -11.23 -1.02
C ALA A 183 -16.68 -10.74 -1.11
N MET A 184 -16.33 -9.99 -2.15
CA MET A 184 -14.98 -9.43 -2.30
C MET A 184 -14.64 -8.38 -1.24
N LEU A 185 -15.59 -7.52 -0.86
CA LEU A 185 -15.43 -6.57 0.24
C LEU A 185 -15.26 -7.29 1.59
N PHE A 186 -16.07 -8.33 1.85
CA PHE A 186 -15.91 -9.19 3.01
C PHE A 186 -14.49 -9.79 3.07
N LEU A 187 -14.01 -10.36 1.97
CA LEU A 187 -12.68 -10.95 1.85
C LEU A 187 -11.55 -9.93 2.07
N ALA A 188 -11.68 -8.74 1.52
CA ALA A 188 -10.67 -7.69 1.67
C ALA A 188 -10.49 -7.28 3.14
N GLY A 189 -11.59 -7.12 3.88
CA GLY A 189 -11.60 -6.69 5.28
C GLY A 189 -11.35 -7.81 6.30
N ARG A 190 -11.56 -9.09 5.93
CA ARG A 190 -11.52 -10.21 6.88
C ARG A 190 -10.09 -10.66 7.17
N ALA A 191 -9.73 -10.73 8.44
CA ALA A 191 -8.46 -11.28 8.91
C ALA A 191 -8.61 -12.68 9.50
N GLU A 192 -9.74 -12.93 10.17
CA GLU A 192 -10.04 -14.17 10.87
C GLU A 192 -10.44 -15.31 9.91
N PRO A 193 -10.24 -16.57 10.29
CA PRO A 193 -10.76 -17.71 9.55
C PRO A 193 -12.28 -17.64 9.39
N PHE A 194 -12.78 -18.18 8.29
CA PHE A 194 -14.21 -18.23 8.01
C PHE A 194 -14.55 -19.46 7.15
N ARG A 195 -15.81 -19.88 7.17
CA ARG A 195 -16.30 -20.95 6.29
C ARG A 195 -16.67 -20.39 4.93
N VAL A 196 -16.46 -21.16 3.88
CA VAL A 196 -16.78 -20.75 2.50
C VAL A 196 -18.25 -20.32 2.37
N ALA A 197 -19.18 -20.96 3.07
CA ALA A 197 -20.60 -20.60 3.10
C ALA A 197 -20.89 -19.22 3.72
N GLU A 198 -19.93 -18.60 4.42
CA GLU A 198 -20.08 -17.26 4.98
C GLU A 198 -19.88 -16.14 3.96
N LEU A 199 -19.46 -16.45 2.74
CA LEU A 199 -19.29 -15.45 1.67
C LEU A 199 -20.65 -14.85 1.31
N PRO A 200 -20.87 -13.54 1.53
CA PRO A 200 -22.19 -12.94 1.40
C PRO A 200 -22.58 -12.73 -0.07
N GLY A 201 -23.88 -12.75 -0.35
CA GLY A 201 -24.45 -12.36 -1.63
C GLY A 201 -24.30 -13.39 -2.76
N LEU A 202 -23.69 -14.56 -2.51
CA LEU A 202 -23.39 -15.59 -3.49
C LEU A 202 -24.21 -16.86 -3.26
N SER A 203 -24.54 -17.55 -4.33
CA SER A 203 -25.04 -18.93 -4.27
C SER A 203 -23.94 -19.90 -3.82
N ALA A 204 -24.30 -21.08 -3.31
CA ALA A 204 -23.35 -22.08 -2.86
C ALA A 204 -22.29 -22.45 -3.93
N ALA A 205 -22.70 -22.54 -5.19
CA ALA A 205 -21.80 -22.83 -6.31
C ALA A 205 -20.81 -21.68 -6.54
N GLN A 206 -21.27 -20.43 -6.48
CA GLN A 206 -20.40 -19.25 -6.64
C GLN A 206 -19.43 -19.09 -5.46
N GLN A 207 -19.89 -19.35 -4.22
CA GLN A 207 -19.04 -19.34 -3.03
C GLN A 207 -17.87 -20.32 -3.17
N ILE A 208 -18.16 -21.55 -3.59
CA ILE A 208 -17.13 -22.60 -3.81
C ILE A 208 -16.19 -22.19 -4.93
N GLY A 209 -16.72 -21.76 -6.09
CA GLY A 209 -15.91 -21.34 -7.23
C GLY A 209 -14.99 -20.17 -6.93
N LEU A 210 -15.49 -19.16 -6.20
CA LEU A 210 -14.68 -18.02 -5.77
C LEU A 210 -13.58 -18.48 -4.79
N ALA A 211 -13.92 -19.32 -3.80
CA ALA A 211 -12.95 -19.83 -2.84
C ALA A 211 -11.84 -20.63 -3.52
N GLN A 212 -12.19 -21.54 -4.45
CA GLN A 212 -11.21 -22.31 -5.23
C GLN A 212 -10.29 -21.40 -6.03
N THR A 213 -10.82 -20.40 -6.71
CA THR A 213 -10.04 -19.42 -7.47
C THR A 213 -9.07 -18.67 -6.56
N LEU A 214 -9.52 -18.25 -5.39
CA LEU A 214 -8.70 -17.51 -4.44
C LEU A 214 -7.65 -18.37 -3.72
N ILE A 215 -7.92 -19.66 -3.53
CA ILE A 215 -6.93 -20.63 -3.02
C ILE A 215 -5.83 -20.83 -4.08
N LEU A 216 -6.20 -21.05 -5.34
CA LEU A 216 -5.24 -21.21 -6.43
C LEU A 216 -4.32 -19.98 -6.57
N ASN A 217 -4.87 -18.79 -6.43
CA ASN A 217 -4.09 -17.55 -6.51
C ASN A 217 -3.37 -17.18 -5.20
N GLY A 218 -3.47 -18.03 -4.17
CA GLY A 218 -2.78 -17.83 -2.88
C GLY A 218 -3.39 -16.74 -1.99
N PHE A 219 -4.55 -16.18 -2.33
CA PHE A 219 -5.25 -15.22 -1.47
C PHE A 219 -5.79 -15.89 -0.22
N LEU A 220 -6.36 -17.08 -0.36
CA LEU A 220 -6.86 -17.91 0.72
C LEU A 220 -5.96 -19.12 0.93
N ALA A 221 -5.79 -19.50 2.18
CA ALA A 221 -5.25 -20.77 2.59
C ALA A 221 -6.36 -21.63 3.20
N ARG A 222 -6.45 -22.89 2.77
CA ARG A 222 -7.30 -23.88 3.43
C ARG A 222 -6.69 -24.24 4.77
N LEU A 223 -7.49 -24.29 5.81
CA LEU A 223 -7.09 -24.77 7.11
C LEU A 223 -7.48 -26.24 7.26
N SER A 224 -6.57 -27.07 7.75
CA SER A 224 -6.88 -28.44 8.10
C SER A 224 -7.75 -28.46 9.35
N ASP A 225 -8.83 -29.24 9.36
CA ASP A 225 -9.51 -29.56 10.60
C ASP A 225 -8.54 -30.37 11.47
N ASN A 226 -8.08 -29.78 12.56
CA ASN A 226 -7.30 -30.47 13.59
C ASN A 226 -8.25 -31.26 14.48
#